data_3ac778879ea8c39ff50142eaaafe2108
#
_entry.id   3ac778879ea8c39ff50142eaaafe2108
#
_cell.length_a   1.000
_cell.length_b   1.000
_cell.length_c   1.000
_cell.angle_alpha   90.00
_cell.angle_beta   90.00
_cell.angle_gamma   90.00
#
_symmetry.space_group_name_H-M   'P 1'
#
loop_
_entity.id
_entity.type
_entity.pdbx_description
1 polymer ?
#
loop_
_entity_poly.entity_id
_entity_poly.type
_entity_poly.pdbx_seq_one_letter_code
_entity_poly.pdbx_strand_id
1 'polypeptide(L)'
;MSVKVREGMERITTIKYTHSSATVKDTIYYLNGMILLAQNSVGANVENVYIVKGLIEYDKVEAQAWTGGQKIYWDDTAGTFTNVRAVGCILAGYASEAKANPTTTGFIVLAPEMRAASNPAASIIAAGLSAAENDADATVTITVAGVAATDVVTATVSASTAAVYVVKAVCTANTITVTLSGNGGVGTVVNYQVTRAVI
;
A
#
# COMPACT_ATOMS: atom_id res chain seq x y z
N MET A 1 20.82 8.99 17.33
CA MET A 1 21.36 7.87 16.53
C MET A 1 22.25 8.42 15.43
N SER A 2 23.31 7.73 15.01
CA SER A 2 24.15 8.16 13.89
C SER A 2 23.83 7.29 12.67
N VAL A 3 23.26 7.89 11.64
CA VAL A 3 23.06 7.19 10.36
C VAL A 3 24.39 7.05 9.67
N LYS A 4 24.76 5.83 9.29
CA LYS A 4 25.97 5.55 8.52
C LYS A 4 25.60 5.37 7.06
N VAL A 5 26.07 6.29 6.23
CA VAL A 5 26.04 6.13 4.79
C VAL A 5 27.24 5.28 4.40
N ARG A 6 27.02 4.10 3.81
CA ARG A 6 28.11 3.26 3.29
C ARG A 6 28.44 3.67 1.87
N GLU A 7 29.60 4.24 1.70
CA GLU A 7 30.17 4.51 0.38
C GLU A 7 30.60 3.19 -0.30
N GLY A 8 30.33 3.05 -1.58
CA GLY A 8 30.98 2.06 -2.44
C GLY A 8 30.11 1.00 -3.10
N MET A 9 28.82 0.85 -2.73
CA MET A 9 27.95 -0.16 -3.36
C MET A 9 26.80 0.41 -4.19
N GLU A 10 26.35 1.64 -3.90
CA GLU A 10 25.32 2.31 -4.69
C GLU A 10 25.56 3.82 -4.76
N ARG A 11 25.24 4.39 -5.92
CA ARG A 11 25.37 5.82 -6.15
C ARG A 11 24.32 6.57 -5.32
N ILE A 12 24.77 7.33 -4.33
CA ILE A 12 23.91 8.21 -3.54
C ILE A 12 23.37 9.32 -4.43
N THR A 13 22.06 9.51 -4.39
CA THR A 13 21.40 10.66 -5.05
C THR A 13 20.84 11.58 -3.97
N THR A 14 21.16 12.85 -4.08
CA THR A 14 20.67 13.89 -3.18
C THR A 14 19.80 14.90 -3.92
N ILE A 15 18.89 15.52 -3.17
CA ILE A 15 18.13 16.68 -3.63
C ILE A 15 18.28 17.81 -2.61
N LYS A 16 18.04 19.04 -3.08
CA LYS A 16 17.87 20.20 -2.23
C LYS A 16 16.40 20.50 -2.07
N TYR A 17 15.98 20.75 -0.84
CA TYR A 17 14.60 21.08 -0.53
C TYR A 17 14.51 21.99 0.68
N THR A 18 13.53 22.92 0.65
CA THR A 18 13.22 23.81 1.77
C THR A 18 11.99 23.30 2.51
N HIS A 19 12.17 22.80 3.71
CA HIS A 19 11.08 22.29 4.54
C HIS A 19 10.46 23.45 5.36
N SER A 20 9.12 23.44 5.53
CA SER A 20 8.43 24.48 6.30
C SER A 20 8.69 24.44 7.80
N SER A 21 9.16 23.31 8.31
CA SER A 21 9.58 23.11 9.70
C SER A 21 11.09 22.93 9.78
N ALA A 22 11.67 23.16 10.97
CA ALA A 22 13.06 22.84 11.23
C ALA A 22 13.32 21.34 10.99
N THR A 23 14.49 21.03 10.45
CA THR A 23 14.88 19.64 10.17
C THR A 23 16.11 19.26 10.98
N VAL A 24 16.18 18.00 11.37
CA VAL A 24 17.26 17.44 12.17
C VAL A 24 18.07 16.47 11.30
N LYS A 25 19.39 16.59 11.36
CA LYS A 25 20.31 15.68 10.68
C LYS A 25 19.98 14.22 11.02
N ASP A 26 20.18 13.32 10.06
CA ASP A 26 19.99 11.88 10.20
C ASP A 26 18.54 11.46 10.53
N THR A 27 17.56 12.35 10.29
CA THR A 27 16.13 12.07 10.45
C THR A 27 15.47 11.91 9.08
N ILE A 28 14.57 10.94 8.97
CA ILE A 28 13.75 10.73 7.78
C ILE A 28 12.49 11.60 7.86
N TYR A 29 12.20 12.25 6.74
CA TYR A 29 10.98 13.00 6.50
C TYR A 29 10.26 12.40 5.30
N TYR A 30 8.95 12.25 5.40
CA TYR A 30 8.12 11.86 4.28
C TYR A 30 7.38 13.09 3.75
N LEU A 31 7.63 13.45 2.50
CA LEU A 31 7.04 14.63 1.89
C LEU A 31 6.84 14.44 0.39
N ASN A 32 5.67 14.86 -0.10
CA ASN A 32 5.32 14.81 -1.53
C ASN A 32 5.61 13.44 -2.19
N GLY A 33 5.35 12.35 -1.47
CA GLY A 33 5.60 11.00 -1.97
C GLY A 33 7.06 10.54 -1.90
N MET A 34 7.96 11.31 -1.29
CA MET A 34 9.38 10.97 -1.19
C MET A 34 9.81 10.74 0.26
N ILE A 35 10.71 9.79 0.45
CA ILE A 35 11.46 9.60 1.69
C ILE A 35 12.75 10.43 1.58
N LEU A 36 12.93 11.33 2.52
CA LEU A 36 13.99 12.33 2.54
C LEU A 36 14.83 12.13 3.81
N LEU A 37 16.07 11.64 3.69
CA LEU A 37 17.00 11.56 4.80
C LEU A 37 17.82 12.86 4.88
N ALA A 38 17.60 13.66 5.94
CA ALA A 38 18.25 14.96 6.11
C ALA A 38 19.74 14.82 6.39
N GLN A 39 20.57 15.59 5.67
CA GLN A 39 22.02 15.60 5.81
C GLN A 39 22.50 16.60 6.86
N ASN A 40 21.70 17.62 7.17
CA ASN A 40 22.02 18.66 8.12
C ASN A 40 20.84 19.00 9.02
N SER A 41 21.11 19.58 10.17
CA SER A 41 20.10 20.25 11.00
C SER A 41 20.01 21.70 10.56
N VAL A 42 18.83 22.15 10.14
CA VAL A 42 18.57 23.54 9.72
C VAL A 42 17.25 24.04 10.29
N GLY A 43 17.10 25.35 10.39
CA GLY A 43 15.85 25.99 10.81
C GLY A 43 14.72 25.82 9.78
N ALA A 44 13.51 26.19 10.17
CA ALA A 44 12.35 26.22 9.29
C ALA A 44 12.61 27.18 8.11
N ASN A 45 12.11 26.81 6.93
CA ASN A 45 12.25 27.56 5.68
C ASN A 45 13.69 27.82 5.22
N VAL A 46 14.65 26.97 5.66
CA VAL A 46 16.02 26.96 5.20
C VAL A 46 16.25 25.76 4.28
N GLU A 47 16.93 25.98 3.14
CA GLU A 47 17.29 24.90 2.22
C GLU A 47 18.20 23.88 2.92
N ASN A 48 17.88 22.61 2.79
CA ASN A 48 18.67 21.49 3.26
C ASN A 48 18.92 20.49 2.13
N VAL A 49 19.94 19.65 2.29
CA VAL A 49 20.27 18.55 1.38
C VAL A 49 19.73 17.25 1.97
N TYR A 50 19.09 16.44 1.13
CA TYR A 50 18.51 15.17 1.53
C TYR A 50 18.99 14.04 0.63
N ILE A 51 19.28 12.87 1.20
CA ILE A 51 19.46 11.63 0.45
C ILE A 51 18.08 11.08 0.12
N VAL A 52 17.84 10.77 -1.16
CA VAL A 52 16.61 10.16 -1.67
C VAL A 52 16.85 8.77 -2.23
N LYS A 53 18.10 8.43 -2.57
CA LYS A 53 18.51 7.13 -3.11
C LYS A 53 19.89 6.76 -2.60
N GLY A 54 20.13 5.47 -2.35
CA GLY A 54 21.40 4.91 -1.92
C GLY A 54 21.27 3.97 -0.74
N LEU A 55 22.38 3.37 -0.33
CA LEU A 55 22.45 2.47 0.81
C LEU A 55 22.56 3.26 2.12
N ILE A 56 21.62 3.04 3.02
CA ILE A 56 21.61 3.62 4.37
C ILE A 56 21.49 2.54 5.44
N GLU A 57 21.98 2.80 6.64
CA GLU A 57 21.66 2.06 7.85
C GLU A 57 20.70 2.89 8.69
N TYR A 58 19.57 2.32 9.08
CA TYR A 58 18.55 3.04 9.83
C TYR A 58 17.75 2.09 10.75
N ASP A 59 16.91 2.67 11.62
CA ASP A 59 16.07 1.94 12.54
C ASP A 59 15.06 1.06 11.83
N LYS A 60 14.94 -0.17 12.30
CA LYS A 60 13.93 -1.14 11.89
C LYS A 60 13.12 -1.62 13.07
N VAL A 61 11.95 -2.16 12.81
CA VAL A 61 11.17 -2.87 13.83
C VAL A 61 11.98 -4.04 14.36
N GLU A 62 12.29 -4.03 15.66
CA GLU A 62 13.19 -4.98 16.32
C GLU A 62 12.70 -6.43 16.16
N ALA A 63 11.41 -6.68 16.35
CA ALA A 63 10.80 -8.01 16.29
C ALA A 63 10.71 -8.63 14.88
N GLN A 64 11.39 -8.05 13.87
CA GLN A 64 11.36 -8.54 12.48
C GLN A 64 12.74 -9.02 12.04
N ALA A 65 12.78 -10.22 11.44
CA ALA A 65 13.92 -10.65 10.65
C ALA A 65 13.74 -10.18 9.19
N TRP A 66 14.83 -9.75 8.56
CA TRP A 66 14.86 -9.37 7.15
C TRP A 66 15.69 -10.34 6.33
N THR A 67 15.34 -10.54 5.07
CA THR A 67 16.15 -11.26 4.08
C THR A 67 16.67 -10.29 3.03
N GLY A 68 17.87 -10.54 2.49
CA GLY A 68 18.42 -9.71 1.41
C GLY A 68 17.46 -9.65 0.21
N GLY A 69 17.28 -8.47 -0.37
CA GLY A 69 16.35 -8.22 -1.47
C GLY A 69 14.86 -8.11 -1.07
N GLN A 70 14.52 -8.30 0.20
CA GLN A 70 13.16 -8.14 0.68
C GLN A 70 12.70 -6.68 0.57
N LYS A 71 11.44 -6.46 0.15
CA LYS A 71 10.82 -5.11 0.14
C LYS A 71 10.73 -4.56 1.54
N ILE A 72 11.15 -3.31 1.70
CA ILE A 72 11.13 -2.58 2.97
C ILE A 72 10.27 -1.33 2.83
N TYR A 73 9.48 -1.09 3.85
CA TYR A 73 8.53 0.02 3.92
C TYR A 73 8.93 0.97 5.05
N TRP A 74 8.67 2.24 4.87
CA TRP A 74 8.76 3.26 5.91
C TRP A 74 7.39 3.37 6.60
N ASP A 75 7.37 3.25 7.91
CA ASP A 75 6.22 3.58 8.76
C ASP A 75 6.44 4.97 9.34
N ASP A 76 5.73 5.95 8.78
CA ASP A 76 5.88 7.36 9.17
C ASP A 76 5.34 7.64 10.58
N THR A 77 4.43 6.81 11.08
CA THR A 77 3.88 6.92 12.43
C THR A 77 4.86 6.37 13.46
N ALA A 78 5.46 5.23 13.19
CA ALA A 78 6.44 4.60 14.09
C ALA A 78 7.84 5.20 13.94
N GLY A 79 8.16 5.89 12.84
CA GLY A 79 9.48 6.42 12.53
C GLY A 79 10.53 5.34 12.28
N THR A 80 10.13 4.17 11.78
CA THR A 80 11.00 3.00 11.58
C THR A 80 10.73 2.30 10.25
N PHE A 81 11.71 1.51 9.79
CA PHE A 81 11.53 0.63 8.64
C PHE A 81 10.95 -0.72 9.06
N THR A 82 10.08 -1.26 8.22
CA THR A 82 9.37 -2.54 8.41
C THR A 82 9.38 -3.36 7.13
N ASN A 83 9.36 -4.68 7.25
CA ASN A 83 9.14 -5.59 6.13
C ASN A 83 7.65 -5.97 5.93
N VAL A 84 6.78 -5.40 6.75
CA VAL A 84 5.33 -5.62 6.66
C VAL A 84 4.68 -4.44 5.92
N ARG A 85 3.93 -4.76 4.88
CA ARG A 85 3.09 -3.77 4.21
C ARG A 85 1.82 -3.56 5.03
N ALA A 86 1.64 -2.37 5.56
CA ALA A 86 0.44 -1.96 6.27
C ALA A 86 -0.13 -0.66 5.70
N VAL A 87 -1.34 -0.29 6.11
CA VAL A 87 -1.94 1.01 5.76
C VAL A 87 -1.06 2.12 6.35
N GLY A 88 -0.72 3.11 5.53
CA GLY A 88 0.17 4.21 5.93
C GLY A 88 1.67 3.92 5.75
N CYS A 89 2.07 2.67 5.52
CA CYS A 89 3.46 2.34 5.21
C CYS A 89 3.80 2.63 3.74
N ILE A 90 4.96 3.22 3.51
CA ILE A 90 5.43 3.67 2.20
C ILE A 90 6.56 2.76 1.73
N LEU A 91 6.47 2.19 0.53
CA LEU A 91 7.58 1.40 -0.02
C LEU A 91 8.83 2.28 -0.13
N ALA A 92 9.87 1.92 0.60
CA ALA A 92 11.13 2.67 0.66
C ALA A 92 12.19 2.12 -0.30
N GLY A 93 12.20 0.80 -0.49
CA GLY A 93 13.20 0.11 -1.26
C GLY A 93 13.30 -1.35 -0.86
N TYR A 94 14.52 -1.85 -0.66
CA TYR A 94 14.76 -3.24 -0.27
C TYR A 94 15.91 -3.37 0.74
N ALA A 95 15.89 -4.45 1.51
CA ALA A 95 16.98 -4.80 2.41
C ALA A 95 18.22 -5.20 1.58
N SER A 96 19.38 -4.59 1.84
CA SER A 96 20.61 -4.94 1.13
C SER A 96 21.19 -6.26 1.59
N GLU A 97 20.91 -6.64 2.83
CA GLU A 97 21.39 -7.89 3.44
C GLU A 97 20.37 -8.45 4.44
N ALA A 98 20.58 -9.68 4.85
CA ALA A 98 19.77 -10.28 5.91
C ALA A 98 20.08 -9.66 7.27
N LYS A 99 19.05 -9.45 8.08
CA LYS A 99 19.14 -9.04 9.49
C LYS A 99 18.29 -9.95 10.36
N ALA A 100 18.90 -10.46 11.42
CA ALA A 100 18.20 -11.32 12.36
C ALA A 100 17.23 -10.51 13.25
N ASN A 101 16.29 -11.20 13.88
CA ASN A 101 15.56 -10.74 15.04
C ASN A 101 16.40 -11.17 16.31
N PRO A 102 16.60 -10.33 17.30
CA PRO A 102 16.11 -8.96 17.53
C PRO A 102 17.17 -7.89 17.26
N THR A 103 17.40 -7.46 16.02
CA THR A 103 18.24 -6.31 15.74
C THR A 103 17.41 -5.05 15.57
N THR A 104 17.93 -3.90 16.01
CA THR A 104 17.23 -2.60 15.97
C THR A 104 17.51 -1.81 14.70
N THR A 105 18.56 -2.15 13.95
CA THR A 105 18.92 -1.46 12.69
C THR A 105 18.98 -2.43 11.51
N GLY A 106 18.81 -1.88 10.33
CA GLY A 106 18.93 -2.62 9.06
C GLY A 106 19.56 -1.76 7.96
N PHE A 107 20.10 -2.44 6.95
CA PHE A 107 20.65 -1.80 5.77
C PHE A 107 19.61 -1.79 4.66
N ILE A 108 19.23 -0.61 4.20
CA ILE A 108 18.20 -0.38 3.21
C ILE A 108 18.80 0.33 2.00
N VAL A 109 18.57 -0.22 0.82
CA VAL A 109 18.76 0.53 -0.43
C VAL A 109 17.49 1.32 -0.69
N LEU A 110 17.56 2.63 -0.48
CA LEU A 110 16.48 3.54 -0.86
C LEU A 110 16.33 3.55 -2.37
N ALA A 111 15.14 3.25 -2.87
CA ALA A 111 14.84 3.12 -4.28
C ALA A 111 13.50 3.80 -4.61
N PRO A 112 13.47 5.13 -4.79
CA PRO A 112 12.25 5.89 -5.03
C PRO A 112 11.51 5.46 -6.29
N GLU A 113 12.22 4.94 -7.28
CA GLU A 113 11.66 4.39 -8.52
C GLU A 113 10.75 3.17 -8.29
N MET A 114 10.95 2.41 -7.22
CA MET A 114 10.10 1.26 -6.90
C MET A 114 8.68 1.67 -6.48
N ARG A 115 8.49 2.89 -6.01
CA ARG A 115 7.18 3.40 -5.57
C ARG A 115 6.21 3.55 -6.72
N ALA A 116 6.68 4.06 -7.84
CA ALA A 116 5.85 4.23 -9.03
C ALA A 116 5.32 2.89 -9.56
N ALA A 117 6.12 1.82 -9.43
CA ALA A 117 5.76 0.48 -9.87
C ALA A 117 4.87 -0.29 -8.87
N SER A 118 4.81 0.14 -7.60
CA SER A 118 4.18 -0.63 -6.52
C SER A 118 2.95 0.02 -5.88
N ASN A 119 2.56 1.19 -6.35
CA ASN A 119 1.35 1.87 -5.88
C ASN A 119 0.26 1.82 -6.96
N PRO A 120 -0.45 0.69 -7.12
CA PRO A 120 -1.62 0.68 -7.99
C PRO A 120 -2.63 1.68 -7.41
N ALA A 121 -3.20 2.52 -8.26
CA ALA A 121 -4.23 3.50 -7.86
C ALA A 121 -5.45 2.83 -7.18
N ALA A 122 -5.58 1.52 -7.35
CA ALA A 122 -6.53 0.68 -6.65
C ALA A 122 -5.99 -0.76 -6.56
N SER A 123 -6.28 -1.48 -5.46
CA SER A 123 -5.99 -2.91 -5.35
C SER A 123 -7.27 -3.71 -5.44
N ILE A 124 -7.23 -4.82 -6.18
CA ILE A 124 -8.29 -5.82 -6.14
C ILE A 124 -8.20 -6.50 -4.78
N ILE A 125 -9.23 -6.36 -3.96
CA ILE A 125 -9.30 -6.96 -2.62
C ILE A 125 -10.14 -8.22 -2.58
N ALA A 126 -11.07 -8.36 -3.52
CA ALA A 126 -11.87 -9.57 -3.71
C ALA A 126 -12.34 -9.69 -5.17
N ALA A 127 -12.45 -10.91 -5.67
CA ALA A 127 -13.07 -11.22 -6.94
C ALA A 127 -13.60 -12.65 -6.90
N GLY A 128 -14.69 -12.92 -7.59
CA GLY A 128 -15.26 -14.26 -7.62
C GLY A 128 -16.63 -14.31 -8.28
N LEU A 129 -17.28 -15.44 -8.11
CA LEU A 129 -18.68 -15.66 -8.48
C LEU A 129 -19.52 -15.69 -7.20
N SER A 130 -20.75 -15.16 -7.26
CA SER A 130 -21.73 -15.40 -6.19
C SER A 130 -22.09 -16.88 -6.11
N ALA A 131 -22.65 -17.32 -4.99
CA ALA A 131 -23.46 -18.53 -5.00
C ALA A 131 -24.63 -18.34 -5.99
N ALA A 132 -25.17 -19.43 -6.49
CA ALA A 132 -26.41 -19.40 -7.27
C ALA A 132 -27.57 -18.94 -6.37
N GLU A 133 -28.34 -17.97 -6.83
CA GLU A 133 -29.54 -17.53 -6.10
C GLU A 133 -30.60 -18.65 -6.07
N ASN A 134 -31.23 -18.78 -4.90
CA ASN A 134 -32.27 -19.79 -4.66
C ASN A 134 -33.67 -19.22 -4.78
N ASP A 135 -33.79 -17.92 -4.87
CA ASP A 135 -35.06 -17.22 -5.01
C ASP A 135 -35.15 -16.42 -6.32
N ALA A 136 -36.29 -15.92 -6.60
CA ALA A 136 -36.62 -15.26 -7.84
C ALA A 136 -36.82 -13.76 -7.58
N ASP A 137 -35.77 -13.09 -7.13
CA ASP A 137 -35.83 -11.64 -6.96
C ASP A 137 -34.86 -10.90 -7.89
N ALA A 138 -34.83 -9.57 -7.80
CA ALA A 138 -33.94 -8.72 -8.59
C ALA A 138 -32.67 -8.32 -7.84
N THR A 139 -32.34 -9.01 -6.74
CA THR A 139 -31.22 -8.64 -5.86
C THR A 139 -30.37 -9.85 -5.54
N VAL A 140 -29.06 -9.76 -5.78
CA VAL A 140 -28.07 -10.77 -5.39
C VAL A 140 -27.23 -10.22 -4.25
N THR A 141 -27.22 -10.91 -3.12
CA THR A 141 -26.45 -10.55 -1.93
C THR A 141 -25.25 -11.48 -1.76
N ILE A 142 -24.05 -10.92 -1.71
CA ILE A 142 -22.80 -11.70 -1.65
C ILE A 142 -22.06 -11.32 -0.36
N THR A 143 -21.78 -12.31 0.48
CA THR A 143 -20.96 -12.08 1.70
C THR A 143 -19.48 -12.19 1.32
N VAL A 144 -18.72 -11.12 1.55
CA VAL A 144 -17.27 -11.04 1.26
C VAL A 144 -16.57 -10.38 2.43
N ALA A 145 -15.87 -11.16 3.23
CA ALA A 145 -15.15 -10.66 4.40
C ALA A 145 -14.14 -9.58 4.04
N GLY A 146 -14.10 -8.50 4.81
CA GLY A 146 -13.16 -7.40 4.64
C GLY A 146 -13.57 -6.31 3.64
N VAL A 147 -14.71 -6.47 2.94
CA VAL A 147 -15.25 -5.41 2.08
C VAL A 147 -15.84 -4.31 2.96
N ALA A 148 -15.64 -3.05 2.56
CA ALA A 148 -16.12 -1.84 3.23
C ALA A 148 -17.01 -1.00 2.29
N ALA A 149 -17.83 -0.12 2.87
CA ALA A 149 -18.73 0.75 2.10
C ALA A 149 -18.01 1.74 1.17
N THR A 150 -16.72 1.97 1.38
CA THR A 150 -15.87 2.84 0.55
C THR A 150 -15.25 2.11 -0.64
N ASP A 151 -15.39 0.79 -0.72
CA ASP A 151 -14.85 -0.01 -1.83
C ASP A 151 -15.74 0.12 -3.06
N VAL A 152 -15.12 0.00 -4.23
CA VAL A 152 -15.82 0.02 -5.52
C VAL A 152 -15.99 -1.40 -6.02
N VAL A 153 -17.20 -1.77 -6.36
CA VAL A 153 -17.52 -3.07 -6.96
C VAL A 153 -17.92 -2.93 -8.42
N THR A 154 -17.35 -3.79 -9.26
CA THR A 154 -17.80 -4.02 -10.62
C THR A 154 -18.44 -5.42 -10.67
N ALA A 155 -19.63 -5.52 -11.22
CA ALA A 155 -20.35 -6.79 -11.28
C ALA A 155 -20.97 -7.00 -12.67
N THR A 156 -21.06 -8.27 -13.08
CA THR A 156 -21.72 -8.71 -14.33
C THR A 156 -22.48 -9.99 -14.07
N VAL A 157 -23.61 -10.20 -14.76
CA VAL A 157 -24.32 -11.46 -14.70
C VAL A 157 -23.52 -12.53 -15.45
N SER A 158 -23.19 -13.61 -14.76
CA SER A 158 -22.46 -14.77 -15.31
C SER A 158 -23.39 -15.87 -15.80
N ALA A 159 -24.51 -16.10 -15.07
CA ALA A 159 -25.54 -17.05 -15.45
C ALA A 159 -26.89 -16.53 -14.95
N SER A 160 -27.96 -16.76 -15.75
CA SER A 160 -29.32 -16.38 -15.42
C SER A 160 -30.29 -17.13 -16.34
N THR A 161 -31.48 -17.43 -15.84
CA THR A 161 -32.57 -18.03 -16.65
C THR A 161 -33.38 -16.99 -17.40
N ALA A 162 -33.24 -15.71 -17.08
CA ALA A 162 -33.88 -14.58 -17.74
C ALA A 162 -32.81 -13.59 -18.28
N ALA A 163 -33.21 -12.82 -19.30
CA ALA A 163 -32.35 -11.77 -19.86
C ALA A 163 -32.31 -10.55 -18.91
N VAL A 164 -31.38 -10.55 -17.97
CA VAL A 164 -31.18 -9.46 -16.99
C VAL A 164 -29.75 -8.94 -17.06
N TYR A 165 -29.55 -7.71 -16.60
CA TYR A 165 -28.25 -7.06 -16.49
C TYR A 165 -28.12 -6.36 -15.13
N VAL A 166 -26.90 -6.06 -14.71
CA VAL A 166 -26.64 -5.32 -13.47
C VAL A 166 -27.00 -3.86 -13.66
N VAL A 167 -27.91 -3.36 -12.83
CA VAL A 167 -28.28 -1.94 -12.76
C VAL A 167 -27.38 -1.20 -11.78
N LYS A 168 -27.09 -1.84 -10.64
CA LYS A 168 -26.30 -1.24 -9.55
C LYS A 168 -25.58 -2.34 -8.77
N ALA A 169 -24.39 -2.03 -8.31
CA ALA A 169 -23.69 -2.84 -7.32
C ALA A 169 -23.10 -1.91 -6.26
N VAL A 170 -23.25 -2.25 -4.98
CA VAL A 170 -22.74 -1.48 -3.85
C VAL A 170 -22.09 -2.39 -2.82
N CYS A 171 -21.03 -1.88 -2.20
CA CYS A 171 -20.40 -2.49 -1.05
C CYS A 171 -20.97 -1.90 0.24
N THR A 172 -21.15 -2.76 1.23
CA THR A 172 -21.34 -2.41 2.64
C THR A 172 -20.35 -3.24 3.47
N ALA A 173 -20.37 -3.14 4.79
CA ALA A 173 -19.45 -3.92 5.63
C ALA A 173 -19.66 -5.44 5.39
N ASN A 174 -18.62 -6.09 4.86
CA ASN A 174 -18.58 -7.52 4.53
C ASN A 174 -19.64 -8.02 3.53
N THR A 175 -20.29 -7.12 2.78
CA THR A 175 -21.39 -7.50 1.90
C THR A 175 -21.37 -6.69 0.61
N ILE A 176 -21.68 -7.36 -0.51
CA ILE A 176 -21.95 -6.73 -1.80
C ILE A 176 -23.42 -6.97 -2.14
N THR A 177 -24.14 -5.93 -2.48
CA THR A 177 -25.50 -6.01 -2.97
C THR A 177 -25.53 -5.62 -4.45
N VAL A 178 -25.98 -6.53 -5.30
CA VAL A 178 -26.11 -6.33 -6.74
C VAL A 178 -27.60 -6.29 -7.10
N THR A 179 -28.03 -5.18 -7.70
CA THR A 179 -29.41 -5.02 -8.19
C THR A 179 -29.44 -5.29 -9.69
N LEU A 180 -30.32 -6.17 -10.10
CA LEU A 180 -30.55 -6.54 -11.49
C LEU A 180 -31.69 -5.72 -12.11
N SER A 181 -31.75 -5.69 -13.43
CA SER A 181 -32.85 -5.02 -14.19
C SER A 181 -34.22 -5.71 -14.04
N GLY A 182 -34.27 -6.87 -13.47
CA GLY A 182 -35.44 -7.66 -13.20
C GLY A 182 -35.07 -8.96 -12.49
N ASN A 183 -36.05 -9.83 -12.30
CA ASN A 183 -35.86 -11.13 -11.73
C ASN A 183 -35.03 -12.03 -12.66
N GLY A 184 -33.83 -12.42 -12.18
CA GLY A 184 -32.90 -13.30 -12.91
C GLY A 184 -33.29 -14.77 -12.91
N GLY A 185 -34.21 -15.14 -12.03
CA GLY A 185 -34.62 -16.53 -11.79
C GLY A 185 -33.67 -17.33 -10.91
N VAL A 186 -34.14 -18.49 -10.46
CA VAL A 186 -33.33 -19.42 -9.68
C VAL A 186 -32.08 -19.84 -10.42
N GLY A 187 -30.95 -19.86 -9.76
CA GLY A 187 -29.64 -20.16 -10.37
C GLY A 187 -28.91 -18.98 -10.95
N THR A 188 -29.39 -17.75 -10.73
CA THR A 188 -28.67 -16.54 -11.15
C THR A 188 -27.33 -16.45 -10.43
N VAL A 189 -26.26 -16.24 -11.20
CA VAL A 189 -24.88 -16.09 -10.70
C VAL A 189 -24.30 -14.78 -11.21
N VAL A 190 -23.67 -14.03 -10.31
CA VAL A 190 -22.99 -12.77 -10.60
C VAL A 190 -21.49 -12.95 -10.44
N ASN A 191 -20.73 -12.53 -11.46
CA ASN A 191 -19.27 -12.34 -11.36
C ASN A 191 -19.01 -10.94 -10.80
N TYR A 192 -18.12 -10.83 -9.82
CA TYR A 192 -17.81 -9.56 -9.18
C TYR A 192 -16.30 -9.35 -8.99
N GLN A 193 -15.90 -8.11 -8.95
CA GLN A 193 -14.56 -7.65 -8.57
C GLN A 193 -14.69 -6.42 -7.68
N VAL A 194 -14.01 -6.44 -6.55
CA VAL A 194 -13.97 -5.33 -5.59
C VAL A 194 -12.59 -4.71 -5.59
N THR A 195 -12.56 -3.40 -5.73
CA THR A 195 -11.32 -2.60 -5.69
C THR A 195 -11.36 -1.61 -4.54
N ARG A 196 -10.23 -1.42 -3.89
CA ARG A 196 -10.02 -0.41 -2.84
C ARG A 196 -8.97 0.58 -3.32
N ALA A 197 -9.28 1.88 -3.22
CA ALA A 197 -8.28 2.91 -3.42
C ALA A 197 -7.15 2.73 -2.39
N VAL A 198 -5.92 2.72 -2.86
CA VAL A 198 -4.74 2.74 -1.99
C VAL A 198 -4.42 4.21 -1.73
N ILE A 199 -4.75 4.67 -0.53
CA ILE A 199 -4.47 6.03 -0.08
C ILE A 199 -3.04 6.09 0.46
#